data_ac8bae6d8c9074930b5102b6f0319fc2
#
_entry.id   ac8bae6d8c9074930b5102b6f0319fc2
#
_cell.length_a   1.000
_cell.length_b   1.000
_cell.length_c   1.000
_cell.angle_alpha   90.00
_cell.angle_beta   90.00
_cell.angle_gamma   90.00
#
_symmetry.space_group_name_H-M   'P 1'
#
loop_
_entity.id
_entity.type
_entity.pdbx_description
1 polymer ?
#
loop_
_entity_poly.entity_id
_entity_poly.type
_entity_poly.pdbx_seq_one_letter_code
_entity_poly.pdbx_strand_id
1 'polypeptide(L)'
;SGRDDKDQYLILRWLAFGSDVPTTAAIPLADIGEREGWRALKAGGVKVTAKSNMRAILADWLQRNSSRELWRVTYATGWQCGAYIMPDGEIIGTPARPVLFSGRSSASAGYAVQGTTESWRGSVARLAYGNYAMMTGVAAALAAPLIGLTGADGFGIHFYEQSSAGKTTTANVASSLYG
;
A
#
# COMPACT_ATOMS: atom_id res chain seq x y z
N SER A 1 17.86 -3.48 -0.21
CA SER A 1 18.32 -2.10 0.09
C SER A 1 17.73 -1.15 -0.95
N GLY A 2 16.53 -0.66 -0.65
CA GLY A 2 15.81 0.26 -1.53
C GLY A 2 16.46 1.65 -1.51
N ARG A 3 16.60 2.23 -2.68
CA ARG A 3 17.15 3.56 -2.94
C ARG A 3 16.27 4.73 -2.45
N ASP A 4 15.27 4.51 -1.64
CA ASP A 4 14.34 5.55 -1.17
C ASP A 4 14.76 6.22 0.16
N ASP A 5 15.97 5.93 0.67
CA ASP A 5 16.47 6.49 1.93
C ASP A 5 17.09 7.90 1.81
N LYS A 6 16.98 8.56 0.67
CA LYS A 6 17.62 9.88 0.47
C LYS A 6 16.73 11.06 0.84
N ASP A 7 15.41 10.91 0.72
CA ASP A 7 14.50 12.01 1.01
C ASP A 7 13.99 11.92 2.44
N GLN A 8 14.11 13.01 3.18
CA GLN A 8 13.54 13.15 4.51
C GLN A 8 12.15 13.76 4.41
N TYR A 9 11.24 13.23 5.20
CA TYR A 9 9.84 13.65 5.22
C TYR A 9 9.43 14.13 6.61
N LEU A 10 8.55 15.11 6.65
CA LEU A 10 7.77 15.45 7.83
C LEU A 10 6.41 14.79 7.71
N ILE A 11 6.06 13.94 8.68
CA ILE A 11 4.73 13.33 8.76
C ILE A 11 3.80 14.29 9.47
N LEU A 12 2.78 14.73 8.76
CA LEU A 12 1.75 15.62 9.28
C LEU A 12 0.44 14.87 9.41
N ARG A 13 -0.26 15.10 10.51
CA ARG A 13 -1.58 14.53 10.77
C ARG A 13 -2.55 15.64 11.15
N TRP A 14 -3.71 15.67 10.51
CA TRP A 14 -4.73 16.70 10.76
C TRP A 14 -6.14 16.14 10.54
N LEU A 15 -7.12 16.86 11.05
CA LEU A 15 -8.54 16.64 10.72
C LEU A 15 -8.91 17.60 9.59
N ALA A 16 -9.33 17.07 8.44
CA ALA A 16 -9.88 17.88 7.39
C ALA A 16 -11.24 18.46 7.81
N PHE A 17 -11.61 19.62 7.26
CA PHE A 17 -12.88 20.26 7.60
C PHE A 17 -14.06 19.33 7.27
N GLY A 18 -14.89 19.05 8.28
CA GLY A 18 -16.06 18.16 8.13
C GLY A 18 -15.74 16.67 8.13
N SER A 19 -14.53 16.27 8.54
CA SER A 19 -14.14 14.86 8.67
C SER A 19 -13.77 14.55 10.11
N ASP A 20 -14.29 13.43 10.62
CA ASP A 20 -13.92 12.87 11.93
C ASP A 20 -12.71 11.92 11.82
N VAL A 21 -12.27 11.62 10.61
CA VAL A 21 -11.12 10.75 10.35
C VAL A 21 -9.89 11.60 10.07
N PRO A 22 -8.81 11.42 10.85
CA PRO A 22 -7.58 12.16 10.62
C PRO A 22 -6.90 11.72 9.31
N THR A 23 -6.49 12.70 8.53
CA THR A 23 -5.64 12.52 7.35
C THR A 23 -4.18 12.57 7.76
N THR A 24 -3.37 11.67 7.23
CA THR A 24 -1.92 11.65 7.44
C THR A 24 -1.22 11.76 6.09
N ALA A 25 -0.21 12.61 5.99
CA ALA A 25 0.60 12.74 4.79
C ALA A 25 2.08 12.93 5.12
N ALA A 26 2.94 12.41 4.25
CA ALA A 26 4.37 12.67 4.25
C ALA A 26 4.66 13.84 3.30
N ILE A 27 5.19 14.92 3.84
CA ILE A 27 5.64 16.07 3.05
C ILE A 27 7.16 16.07 3.02
N PRO A 28 7.81 16.08 1.85
CA PRO A 28 9.26 16.20 1.79
C PRO A 28 9.73 17.42 2.58
N LEU A 29 10.81 17.29 3.36
CA LEU A 29 11.34 18.41 4.13
C LEU A 29 11.71 19.60 3.23
N ALA A 30 12.15 19.32 2.00
CA ALA A 30 12.45 20.34 1.00
C ALA A 30 11.23 21.18 0.60
N ASP A 31 10.02 20.61 0.74
CA ASP A 31 8.77 21.29 0.34
C ASP A 31 8.11 22.02 1.52
N ILE A 32 8.63 21.87 2.75
CA ILE A 32 8.08 22.57 3.92
C ILE A 32 8.36 24.07 3.82
N GLY A 33 7.29 24.84 3.70
CA GLY A 33 7.36 26.28 3.46
C GLY A 33 7.27 26.67 1.99
N GLU A 34 7.49 25.73 1.08
CA GLU A 34 7.43 25.95 -0.36
C GLU A 34 6.00 25.77 -0.91
N ARG A 35 5.81 26.15 -2.16
CA ARG A 35 4.50 26.12 -2.83
C ARG A 35 3.91 24.71 -2.88
N GLU A 36 4.75 23.72 -3.11
CA GLU A 36 4.39 22.31 -3.28
C GLU A 36 3.84 21.72 -1.98
N GLY A 37 4.51 21.98 -0.86
CA GLY A 37 4.05 21.55 0.47
C GLY A 37 2.71 22.19 0.84
N TRP A 38 2.55 23.50 0.62
CA TRP A 38 1.27 24.17 0.88
C TRP A 38 0.15 23.65 -0.03
N ARG A 39 0.46 23.31 -1.28
CA ARG A 39 -0.50 22.72 -2.22
C ARG A 39 -0.95 21.35 -1.75
N ALA A 40 -0.03 20.50 -1.30
CA ALA A 40 -0.34 19.18 -0.78
C ALA A 40 -1.26 19.25 0.45
N LEU A 41 -0.97 20.14 1.40
CA LEU A 41 -1.80 20.35 2.58
C LEU A 41 -3.20 20.86 2.24
N LYS A 42 -3.31 21.83 1.32
CA LYS A 42 -4.59 22.35 0.86
C LYS A 42 -5.43 21.28 0.15
N ALA A 43 -4.79 20.45 -0.70
CA ALA A 43 -5.45 19.33 -1.35
C ALA A 43 -6.00 18.31 -0.35
N GLY A 44 -5.31 18.14 0.80
CA GLY A 44 -5.77 17.34 1.94
C GLY A 44 -6.78 18.03 2.86
N GLY A 45 -7.33 19.20 2.49
CA GLY A 45 -8.36 19.89 3.25
C GLY A 45 -7.86 20.82 4.38
N VAL A 46 -6.55 21.09 4.44
CA VAL A 46 -6.01 22.06 5.41
C VAL A 46 -6.28 23.48 4.95
N LYS A 47 -6.87 24.30 5.82
CA LYS A 47 -7.05 25.73 5.57
C LYS A 47 -5.75 26.47 5.83
N VAL A 48 -5.04 26.84 4.79
CA VAL A 48 -3.77 27.55 4.86
C VAL A 48 -3.99 29.04 4.57
N THR A 49 -3.49 29.91 5.47
CA THR A 49 -3.57 31.37 5.30
C THR A 49 -2.90 31.86 4.00
N ALA A 50 -3.41 32.93 3.42
CA ALA A 50 -2.80 33.60 2.26
C ALA A 50 -1.58 34.48 2.64
N LYS A 51 -1.47 34.89 3.93
CA LYS A 51 -0.41 35.78 4.40
C LYS A 51 0.95 35.06 4.41
N SER A 52 1.91 35.56 3.64
CA SER A 52 3.22 34.92 3.45
C SER A 52 4.03 34.84 4.77
N ASN A 53 4.02 35.90 5.57
CA ASN A 53 4.71 35.93 6.86
C ASN A 53 4.17 34.85 7.83
N MET A 54 2.85 34.65 7.88
CA MET A 54 2.26 33.62 8.74
C MET A 54 2.59 32.21 8.27
N ARG A 55 2.68 32.00 6.95
CA ARG A 55 3.12 30.72 6.39
C ARG A 55 4.59 30.43 6.70
N ALA A 56 5.45 31.43 6.65
CA ALA A 56 6.86 31.29 7.00
C ALA A 56 7.02 30.90 8.49
N ILE A 57 6.29 31.56 9.38
CA ILE A 57 6.30 31.22 10.83
C ILE A 57 5.80 29.77 11.04
N LEU A 58 4.72 29.37 10.37
CA LEU A 58 4.20 28.01 10.49
C LEU A 58 5.19 26.97 9.97
N ALA A 59 5.85 27.25 8.84
CA ALA A 59 6.86 26.34 8.27
C ALA A 59 8.05 26.15 9.22
N ASP A 60 8.56 27.22 9.78
CA ASP A 60 9.64 27.20 10.79
C ASP A 60 9.21 26.41 12.04
N TRP A 61 8.00 26.64 12.52
CA TRP A 61 7.46 25.93 13.67
C TRP A 61 7.32 24.42 13.40
N LEU A 62 6.79 24.03 12.25
CA LEU A 62 6.65 22.61 11.86
C LEU A 62 7.99 21.89 11.83
N GLN A 63 9.03 22.53 11.31
CA GLN A 63 10.37 21.94 11.26
C GLN A 63 11.02 21.78 12.64
N ARG A 64 10.80 22.74 13.55
CA ARG A 64 11.44 22.75 14.88
C ARG A 64 10.69 21.94 15.93
N ASN A 65 9.37 21.79 15.78
CA ASN A 65 8.52 21.14 16.77
C ASN A 65 8.00 19.77 16.35
N SER A 66 8.71 19.09 15.46
CA SER A 66 8.40 17.73 15.08
C SER A 66 8.67 16.75 16.25
N SER A 67 7.86 15.70 16.34
CA SER A 67 8.13 14.60 17.25
C SER A 67 9.41 13.85 16.81
N ARG A 68 10.04 13.15 17.75
CA ARG A 68 11.22 12.31 17.45
C ARG A 68 10.82 10.90 16.98
N GLU A 69 9.54 10.65 16.76
CA GLU A 69 9.05 9.37 16.29
C GLU A 69 9.44 9.19 14.81
N LEU A 70 10.17 8.11 14.53
CA LEU A 70 10.64 7.80 13.19
C LEU A 70 9.63 6.90 12.47
N TRP A 71 9.11 7.40 11.36
CA TRP A 71 8.20 6.70 10.48
C TRP A 71 8.94 6.16 9.25
N ARG A 72 8.48 5.04 8.73
CA ARG A 72 8.87 4.56 7.41
C ARG A 72 7.84 5.05 6.37
N VAL A 73 8.25 5.90 5.46
CA VAL A 73 7.46 6.24 4.27
C VAL A 73 7.79 5.24 3.18
N THR A 74 6.78 4.64 2.57
CA THR A 74 6.95 3.67 1.48
C THR A 74 5.98 3.95 0.34
N TYR A 75 6.46 3.74 -0.88
CA TYR A 75 5.68 3.77 -2.12
C TYR A 75 5.45 2.37 -2.68
N ALA A 76 6.04 1.36 -2.05
CA ALA A 76 5.92 -0.04 -2.43
C ALA A 76 4.96 -0.77 -1.48
N THR A 77 4.12 -1.63 -2.05
CA THR A 77 3.31 -2.61 -1.34
C THR A 77 4.14 -3.81 -0.91
N GLY A 78 3.56 -4.71 -0.12
CA GLY A 78 4.24 -5.89 0.37
C GLY A 78 4.92 -5.68 1.73
N TRP A 79 5.93 -6.49 2.04
CA TRP A 79 6.57 -6.48 3.37
C TRP A 79 7.42 -5.24 3.60
N GLN A 80 7.05 -4.48 4.65
CA GLN A 80 7.76 -3.28 5.12
C GLN A 80 7.83 -3.31 6.65
N CYS A 81 9.03 -3.21 7.20
CA CYS A 81 9.25 -3.16 8.65
C CYS A 81 8.56 -4.28 9.45
N GLY A 82 8.42 -5.48 8.87
CA GLY A 82 7.80 -6.64 9.53
C GLY A 82 6.28 -6.72 9.42
N ALA A 83 5.64 -5.80 8.68
CA ALA A 83 4.22 -5.86 8.35
C ALA A 83 4.01 -5.88 6.82
N TYR A 84 2.86 -6.32 6.38
CA TYR A 84 2.49 -6.36 4.96
C TYR A 84 1.59 -5.17 4.62
N ILE A 85 1.98 -4.40 3.61
CA ILE A 85 1.25 -3.21 3.15
C ILE A 85 0.42 -3.58 1.93
N MET A 86 -0.88 -3.42 2.05
CA MET A 86 -1.83 -3.64 0.97
C MET A 86 -1.85 -2.46 -0.02
N PRO A 87 -2.32 -2.65 -1.26
CA PRO A 87 -2.38 -1.59 -2.27
C PRO A 87 -3.28 -0.40 -1.92
N ASP A 88 -4.24 -0.57 -1.02
CA ASP A 88 -5.09 0.50 -0.48
C ASP A 88 -4.46 1.23 0.72
N GLY A 89 -3.30 0.75 1.19
CA GLY A 89 -2.56 1.27 2.34
C GLY A 89 -2.89 0.60 3.66
N GLU A 90 -3.78 -0.40 3.68
CA GLU A 90 -4.01 -1.21 4.88
C GLU A 90 -2.73 -1.92 5.30
N ILE A 91 -2.49 -1.96 6.62
CA ILE A 91 -1.30 -2.58 7.22
C ILE A 91 -1.72 -3.86 7.95
N ILE A 92 -1.27 -5.00 7.45
CA ILE A 92 -1.51 -6.30 8.05
C ILE A 92 -0.30 -6.69 8.91
N GLY A 93 -0.55 -6.89 10.20
CA GLY A 93 0.48 -7.19 11.20
C GLY A 93 0.89 -5.97 12.00
N THR A 94 1.99 -6.10 12.76
CA THR A 94 2.50 -5.04 13.63
C THR A 94 3.89 -4.64 13.16
N PRO A 95 4.05 -3.50 12.48
CA PRO A 95 5.36 -3.07 12.01
C PRO A 95 6.26 -2.66 13.19
N ALA A 96 7.56 -2.92 13.07
CA ALA A 96 8.56 -2.54 14.08
C ALA A 96 8.68 -1.03 14.30
N ARG A 97 8.20 -0.22 13.36
CA ARG A 97 8.04 1.23 13.44
C ARG A 97 6.83 1.65 12.61
N PRO A 98 6.18 2.78 12.91
CA PRO A 98 5.04 3.24 12.10
C PRO A 98 5.39 3.33 10.61
N VAL A 99 4.48 2.87 9.77
CA VAL A 99 4.63 2.91 8.31
C VAL A 99 3.54 3.78 7.74
N LEU A 100 3.90 4.61 6.77
CA LEU A 100 2.97 5.38 5.97
C LEU A 100 3.13 4.97 4.50
N PHE A 101 2.09 4.40 3.92
CA PHE A 101 2.03 4.15 2.50
C PHE A 101 1.64 5.43 1.76
N SER A 102 2.49 5.89 0.87
CA SER A 102 2.27 7.08 0.03
C SER A 102 2.23 6.74 -1.46
N GLY A 103 2.19 5.44 -1.80
CA GLY A 103 2.07 4.96 -3.16
C GLY A 103 0.64 5.17 -3.70
N ARG A 104 0.54 5.16 -5.04
CA ARG A 104 -0.73 5.06 -5.75
C ARG A 104 -0.73 3.77 -6.54
N SER A 105 -1.71 2.91 -6.29
CA SER A 105 -1.87 1.67 -7.04
C SER A 105 -3.22 1.68 -7.76
N SER A 106 -3.20 1.54 -9.06
CA SER A 106 -4.43 1.30 -9.84
C SER A 106 -5.06 -0.05 -9.51
N ALA A 107 -4.28 -0.96 -8.93
CA ALA A 107 -4.76 -2.26 -8.51
C ALA A 107 -5.49 -2.25 -7.16
N SER A 108 -5.47 -1.12 -6.40
CA SER A 108 -6.11 -1.06 -5.07
C SER A 108 -7.60 -1.42 -5.11
N ALA A 109 -8.31 -1.03 -6.17
CA ALA A 109 -9.72 -1.35 -6.33
C ALA A 109 -10.00 -2.85 -6.59
N GLY A 110 -8.99 -3.61 -7.01
CA GLY A 110 -9.07 -5.06 -7.21
C GLY A 110 -8.86 -5.88 -5.95
N TYR A 111 -8.37 -5.26 -4.88
CA TYR A 111 -8.18 -5.92 -3.58
C TYR A 111 -9.39 -5.61 -2.68
N ALA A 112 -10.47 -6.33 -2.93
CA ALA A 112 -11.71 -6.17 -2.18
C ALA A 112 -12.14 -7.50 -1.57
N VAL A 113 -12.37 -7.53 -0.26
CA VAL A 113 -12.88 -8.73 0.39
C VAL A 113 -14.34 -8.93 0.01
N GLN A 114 -14.63 -10.03 -0.69
CA GLN A 114 -15.98 -10.45 -1.04
C GLN A 114 -16.21 -11.90 -0.63
N GLY A 115 -17.24 -12.14 0.16
CA GLY A 115 -17.53 -13.47 0.67
C GLY A 115 -16.70 -13.85 1.90
N THR A 116 -16.60 -15.15 2.15
CA THR A 116 -15.86 -15.72 3.28
C THR A 116 -14.89 -16.79 2.80
N THR A 117 -13.90 -17.14 3.62
CA THR A 117 -12.97 -18.24 3.38
C THR A 117 -13.72 -19.55 3.13
N GLU A 118 -14.79 -19.81 3.88
CA GLU A 118 -15.63 -21.02 3.76
C GLU A 118 -16.36 -21.06 2.42
N SER A 119 -16.95 -19.93 2.00
CA SER A 119 -17.63 -19.84 0.70
C SER A 119 -16.65 -20.04 -0.45
N TRP A 120 -15.45 -19.46 -0.38
CA TRP A 120 -14.40 -19.66 -1.38
C TRP A 120 -13.93 -21.11 -1.43
N ARG A 121 -13.70 -21.76 -0.27
CA ARG A 121 -13.32 -23.19 -0.19
C ARG A 121 -14.40 -24.09 -0.75
N GLY A 122 -15.66 -23.85 -0.39
CA GLY A 122 -16.80 -24.67 -0.83
C GLY A 122 -17.16 -24.52 -2.32
N SER A 123 -16.77 -23.43 -2.95
CA SER A 123 -17.04 -23.14 -4.37
C SER A 123 -15.77 -23.24 -5.22
N VAL A 124 -14.92 -22.23 -5.18
CA VAL A 124 -13.75 -22.08 -6.07
C VAL A 124 -12.72 -23.19 -5.84
N ALA A 125 -12.27 -23.37 -4.59
CA ALA A 125 -11.24 -24.36 -4.28
C ALA A 125 -11.71 -25.79 -4.56
N ARG A 126 -12.97 -26.11 -4.22
CA ARG A 126 -13.55 -27.43 -4.48
C ARG A 126 -13.62 -27.74 -5.97
N LEU A 127 -13.95 -26.75 -6.81
CA LEU A 127 -14.02 -26.93 -8.26
C LEU A 127 -12.64 -26.95 -8.93
N ALA A 128 -11.64 -26.30 -8.33
CA ALA A 128 -10.25 -26.34 -8.79
C ALA A 128 -9.54 -27.65 -8.42
N TYR A 129 -10.07 -28.38 -7.42
CA TYR A 129 -9.48 -29.64 -6.97
C TYR A 129 -9.39 -30.68 -8.09
N GLY A 130 -8.24 -31.31 -8.23
CA GLY A 130 -7.95 -32.28 -9.29
C GLY A 130 -7.51 -31.66 -10.63
N ASN A 131 -7.64 -30.33 -10.80
CA ASN A 131 -7.05 -29.63 -11.94
C ASN A 131 -5.66 -29.10 -11.58
N TYR A 132 -4.61 -29.74 -12.07
CA TYR A 132 -3.23 -29.41 -11.71
C TYR A 132 -2.84 -27.98 -12.06
N ALA A 133 -3.30 -27.43 -13.18
CA ALA A 133 -3.00 -26.07 -13.58
C ALA A 133 -3.62 -25.05 -12.59
N MET A 134 -4.89 -25.23 -12.24
CA MET A 134 -5.60 -24.37 -11.28
C MET A 134 -4.99 -24.48 -9.88
N MET A 135 -4.70 -25.70 -9.44
CA MET A 135 -4.03 -25.90 -8.13
C MET A 135 -2.65 -25.25 -8.10
N THR A 136 -1.87 -25.33 -9.17
CA THR A 136 -0.56 -24.67 -9.28
C THR A 136 -0.72 -23.15 -9.27
N GLY A 137 -1.72 -22.59 -9.96
CA GLY A 137 -2.00 -21.16 -9.93
C GLY A 137 -2.36 -20.66 -8.54
N VAL A 138 -3.23 -21.37 -7.82
CA VAL A 138 -3.60 -21.06 -6.43
C VAL A 138 -2.39 -21.14 -5.52
N ALA A 139 -1.57 -22.20 -5.64
CA ALA A 139 -0.35 -22.36 -4.84
C ALA A 139 0.64 -21.21 -5.09
N ALA A 140 0.81 -20.77 -6.34
CA ALA A 140 1.68 -19.64 -6.67
C ALA A 140 1.16 -18.33 -6.06
N ALA A 141 -0.15 -18.09 -6.12
CA ALA A 141 -0.76 -16.90 -5.52
C ALA A 141 -0.58 -16.88 -3.99
N LEU A 142 -0.74 -18.02 -3.31
CA LEU A 142 -0.49 -18.14 -1.87
C LEU A 142 1.00 -18.01 -1.51
N ALA A 143 1.91 -18.43 -2.38
CA ALA A 143 3.35 -18.31 -2.17
C ALA A 143 3.85 -16.87 -2.36
N ALA A 144 3.19 -16.06 -3.17
CA ALA A 144 3.65 -14.72 -3.52
C ALA A 144 3.99 -13.83 -2.30
N PRO A 145 3.12 -13.68 -1.28
CA PRO A 145 3.46 -12.89 -0.10
C PRO A 145 4.57 -13.54 0.76
N LEU A 146 4.82 -14.85 0.65
CA LEU A 146 5.83 -15.54 1.43
C LEU A 146 7.25 -15.33 0.90
N ILE A 147 7.41 -14.96 -0.37
CA ILE A 147 8.71 -14.70 -1.00
C ILE A 147 9.49 -13.65 -0.20
N GLY A 148 8.82 -12.53 0.15
CA GLY A 148 9.44 -11.47 0.94
C GLY A 148 9.85 -11.87 2.36
N LEU A 149 9.18 -12.86 2.96
CA LEU A 149 9.50 -13.38 4.30
C LEU A 149 10.69 -14.36 4.26
N THR A 150 10.76 -15.17 3.22
CA THR A 150 11.79 -16.21 3.09
C THR A 150 13.06 -15.68 2.45
N GLY A 151 13.04 -14.49 1.88
CA GLY A 151 14.15 -13.96 1.09
C GLY A 151 14.42 -14.74 -0.20
N ALA A 152 13.43 -15.50 -0.67
CA ALA A 152 13.55 -16.27 -1.91
C ALA A 152 13.52 -15.37 -3.13
N ASP A 153 14.13 -15.82 -4.22
CA ASP A 153 14.04 -15.14 -5.50
C ASP A 153 12.61 -15.18 -6.06
N GLY A 154 12.20 -14.10 -6.72
CA GLY A 154 10.92 -14.06 -7.43
C GLY A 154 10.93 -15.03 -8.61
N PHE A 155 9.80 -15.68 -8.86
CA PHE A 155 9.64 -16.59 -9.99
C PHE A 155 8.35 -16.32 -10.73
N GLY A 156 8.28 -16.77 -11.98
CA GLY A 156 7.08 -16.73 -12.81
C GLY A 156 6.64 -18.14 -13.20
N ILE A 157 5.32 -18.34 -13.30
CA ILE A 157 4.74 -19.56 -13.85
C ILE A 157 4.10 -19.23 -15.18
N HIS A 158 4.52 -19.92 -16.23
CA HIS A 158 3.98 -19.76 -17.56
C HIS A 158 3.11 -20.98 -17.94
N PHE A 159 1.80 -20.76 -18.03
CA PHE A 159 0.88 -21.75 -18.57
C PHE A 159 0.79 -21.61 -20.09
N TYR A 160 1.16 -22.66 -20.80
CA TYR A 160 1.07 -22.72 -22.26
C TYR A 160 0.16 -23.85 -22.69
N GLU A 161 -0.71 -23.58 -23.65
CA GLU A 161 -1.64 -24.55 -24.24
C GLU A 161 -2.31 -23.88 -25.46
N GLN A 162 -3.04 -24.64 -26.24
CA GLN A 162 -3.86 -24.11 -27.33
C GLN A 162 -4.85 -23.03 -26.83
N SER A 163 -5.40 -22.26 -27.78
CA SER A 163 -6.43 -21.27 -27.45
C SER A 163 -7.64 -21.94 -26.80
N SER A 164 -8.27 -21.23 -25.85
CA SER A 164 -9.47 -21.69 -25.14
C SER A 164 -9.27 -22.87 -24.17
N ALA A 165 -8.03 -23.23 -23.81
CA ALA A 165 -7.74 -24.32 -22.89
C ALA A 165 -7.83 -23.93 -21.39
N GLY A 166 -8.48 -22.81 -21.05
CA GLY A 166 -8.71 -22.41 -19.65
C GLY A 166 -7.57 -21.67 -18.96
N LYS A 167 -6.54 -21.16 -19.68
CA LYS A 167 -5.43 -20.40 -19.11
C LYS A 167 -5.91 -19.17 -18.33
N THR A 168 -6.81 -18.38 -18.91
CA THR A 168 -7.40 -17.21 -18.24
C THR A 168 -8.22 -17.60 -17.02
N THR A 169 -8.96 -18.71 -17.11
CA THR A 169 -9.71 -19.24 -15.97
C THR A 169 -8.78 -19.61 -14.82
N THR A 170 -7.64 -20.25 -15.11
CA THR A 170 -6.61 -20.56 -14.12
C THR A 170 -6.06 -19.30 -13.45
N ALA A 171 -5.76 -18.25 -14.21
CA ALA A 171 -5.31 -16.98 -13.68
C ALA A 171 -6.40 -16.31 -12.80
N ASN A 172 -7.65 -16.33 -13.23
CA ASN A 172 -8.77 -15.78 -12.46
C ASN A 172 -9.00 -16.53 -11.14
N VAL A 173 -8.88 -17.87 -11.15
CA VAL A 173 -8.95 -18.69 -9.92
C VAL A 173 -7.84 -18.31 -8.95
N ALA A 174 -6.63 -18.10 -9.44
CA ALA A 174 -5.50 -17.66 -8.60
C ALA A 174 -5.73 -16.25 -8.03
N SER A 175 -6.20 -15.31 -8.87
CA SER A 175 -6.48 -13.92 -8.46
C SER A 175 -7.63 -13.82 -7.46
N SER A 176 -8.61 -14.73 -7.50
CA SER A 176 -9.77 -14.74 -6.59
C SER A 176 -9.42 -14.93 -5.11
N LEU A 177 -8.16 -15.19 -4.78
CA LEU A 177 -7.65 -15.18 -3.40
C LEU A 177 -7.54 -13.77 -2.81
N TYR A 178 -7.47 -12.76 -3.67
CA TYR A 178 -7.19 -11.38 -3.27
C TYR A 178 -8.31 -10.40 -3.63
N GLY A 179 -9.40 -10.85 -4.25
CA GLY A 179 -10.56 -10.06 -4.65
C GLY A 179 -10.98 -10.20 -6.08
#